data_ffe2f11cc127d749560a37f4a5b5659a
#
_entry.id   ffe2f11cc127d749560a37f4a5b5659a
#
_cell.length_a   1.000
_cell.length_b   1.000
_cell.length_c   1.000
_cell.angle_alpha   90.00
_cell.angle_beta   90.00
_cell.angle_gamma   90.00
#
_symmetry.space_group_name_H-M   'P 1'
#
loop_
_entity.id
_entity.type
_entity.pdbx_description
1 polymer ?
#
loop_
_entity_poly.entity_id
_entity_poly.type
_entity_poly.pdbx_seq_one_letter_code
_entity_poly.pdbx_strand_id
1 'polypeptide(L)'
;PYAELDIYRELDPKEWLRLDDSLAPFSHFLLNFNKDFEDYGPEASFIYNDHQSKLELDNINLFYVALTRAVEQLYIVGNASVSKKGDENIRTYSGLLINYLKSIGAWNTAKLEYEFGFSQKIDNPKPPKYPTETQTEFISTPKTQLNISMATSSGYLWDSSHKEAIE
;
A
#
# COMPACT_ATOMS: atom_id res chain seq x y z
N PRO A 1 11.21 -9.33 0.89
CA PRO A 1 10.34 -8.79 -0.16
C PRO A 1 11.13 -8.48 -1.43
N TYR A 2 10.43 -8.45 -2.56
CA TYR A 2 10.97 -8.05 -3.85
C TYR A 2 10.67 -6.57 -4.09
N ALA A 3 11.71 -5.76 -4.29
CA ALA A 3 11.66 -4.30 -4.22
C ALA A 3 11.66 -3.60 -5.60
N GLU A 4 11.00 -4.16 -6.62
CA GLU A 4 10.97 -3.62 -7.99
C GLU A 4 9.73 -2.77 -8.30
N LEU A 5 8.81 -2.60 -7.37
CA LEU A 5 7.60 -1.83 -7.62
C LEU A 5 7.92 -0.34 -7.75
N ASP A 6 7.32 0.28 -8.76
CA ASP A 6 7.26 1.73 -8.92
C ASP A 6 6.26 2.30 -7.90
N ILE A 7 6.69 3.30 -7.15
CA ILE A 7 5.92 3.95 -6.08
C ILE A 7 4.66 4.64 -6.62
N TYR A 8 4.70 5.11 -7.86
CA TYR A 8 3.62 5.88 -8.49
C TYR A 8 2.78 5.06 -9.48
N ARG A 9 2.96 3.72 -9.48
CA ARG A 9 2.23 2.85 -10.39
C ARG A 9 0.85 2.52 -9.86
N GLU A 10 -0.16 2.91 -10.60
CA GLU A 10 -1.54 2.51 -10.43
C GLU A 10 -2.07 1.82 -11.69
N LEU A 11 -3.15 1.05 -11.56
CA LEU A 11 -3.81 0.38 -12.67
C LEU A 11 -5.02 1.20 -13.12
N ASP A 12 -4.93 1.80 -14.31
CA ASP A 12 -6.02 2.59 -14.95
C ASP A 12 -6.65 3.62 -13.99
N PRO A 13 -5.83 4.48 -13.35
CA PRO A 13 -6.33 5.45 -12.40
C PRO A 13 -7.18 6.50 -13.10
N LYS A 14 -8.26 6.92 -12.43
CA LYS A 14 -9.21 7.94 -12.92
C LYS A 14 -9.50 8.93 -11.82
N GLU A 15 -9.64 10.21 -12.21
CA GLU A 15 -9.95 11.28 -11.29
C GLU A 15 -11.11 12.14 -11.80
N TRP A 16 -11.85 12.70 -10.86
CA TRP A 16 -12.93 13.63 -11.13
C TRP A 16 -12.38 15.05 -11.21
N LEU A 17 -12.65 15.70 -12.33
CA LEU A 17 -12.37 17.12 -12.50
C LEU A 17 -13.69 17.89 -12.48
N ARG A 18 -13.78 18.91 -11.65
CA ARG A 18 -14.90 19.83 -11.64
C ARG A 18 -14.88 20.69 -12.90
N LEU A 19 -16.06 20.90 -13.46
CA LEU A 19 -16.23 21.76 -14.63
C LEU A 19 -16.67 23.16 -14.22
N ASP A 20 -16.37 24.12 -15.09
CA ASP A 20 -16.92 25.46 -15.03
C ASP A 20 -18.44 25.44 -15.20
N ASP A 21 -19.14 26.33 -14.50
CA ASP A 21 -20.61 26.45 -14.55
C ASP A 21 -21.14 26.77 -15.95
N SER A 22 -20.29 27.26 -16.85
CA SER A 22 -20.63 27.49 -18.28
C SER A 22 -20.95 26.20 -19.04
N LEU A 23 -20.55 25.04 -18.50
CA LEU A 23 -20.76 23.72 -19.11
C LEU A 23 -21.98 22.98 -18.52
N ALA A 24 -22.86 23.71 -17.81
CA ALA A 24 -24.10 23.13 -17.29
C ALA A 24 -24.90 22.41 -18.41
N PRO A 25 -25.51 21.25 -18.15
CA PRO A 25 -25.78 20.64 -16.83
C PRO A 25 -24.66 19.77 -16.24
N PHE A 26 -23.53 19.65 -16.92
CA PHE A 26 -22.42 18.82 -16.45
C PHE A 26 -21.61 19.57 -15.40
N SER A 27 -21.41 18.95 -14.24
CA SER A 27 -20.64 19.54 -13.14
C SER A 27 -19.26 18.92 -12.95
N HIS A 28 -19.05 17.69 -13.40
CA HIS A 28 -17.80 16.97 -13.26
C HIS A 28 -17.55 16.05 -14.45
N PHE A 29 -16.28 15.87 -14.79
CA PHE A 29 -15.82 14.82 -15.70
C PHE A 29 -14.95 13.80 -14.97
N LEU A 30 -15.11 12.52 -15.34
CA LEU A 30 -14.19 11.47 -14.97
C LEU A 30 -13.15 11.31 -16.07
N LEU A 31 -11.92 11.65 -15.76
CA LEU A 31 -10.81 11.61 -16.72
C LEU A 31 -9.78 10.55 -16.32
N ASN A 32 -9.05 10.06 -17.31
CA ASN A 32 -7.90 9.21 -17.03
C ASN A 32 -6.83 10.02 -16.32
N PHE A 33 -6.36 9.47 -15.18
CA PHE A 33 -5.32 10.11 -14.40
C PHE A 33 -3.94 9.72 -14.96
N ASN A 34 -3.37 10.61 -15.72
CA ASN A 34 -2.03 10.51 -16.30
C ASN A 34 -1.33 11.86 -16.21
N LYS A 35 -0.12 11.96 -16.75
CA LYS A 35 0.63 13.21 -16.71
C LYS A 35 -0.09 14.35 -17.45
N ASP A 36 -0.83 14.05 -18.50
CA ASP A 36 -1.56 15.06 -19.29
C ASP A 36 -2.73 15.68 -18.48
N PHE A 37 -3.16 15.01 -17.40
CA PHE A 37 -4.18 15.54 -16.50
C PHE A 37 -3.74 16.85 -15.85
N GLU A 38 -2.43 17.04 -15.61
CA GLU A 38 -1.85 18.26 -15.06
C GLU A 38 -2.08 19.48 -15.96
N ASP A 39 -2.23 19.27 -17.27
CA ASP A 39 -2.36 20.32 -18.28
C ASP A 39 -3.81 20.87 -18.42
N TYR A 40 -4.79 20.24 -17.74
CA TYR A 40 -6.20 20.70 -17.79
C TYR A 40 -6.49 21.93 -16.92
N GLY A 41 -5.49 22.59 -16.41
CA GLY A 41 -5.59 23.84 -15.67
C GLY A 41 -5.15 23.74 -14.21
N PRO A 42 -5.23 24.87 -13.46
CA PRO A 42 -4.65 24.94 -12.10
C PRO A 42 -5.28 23.97 -11.11
N GLU A 43 -6.59 23.72 -11.21
CA GLU A 43 -7.31 22.78 -10.35
C GLU A 43 -6.86 21.34 -10.64
N ALA A 44 -6.74 20.97 -11.91
CA ALA A 44 -6.25 19.66 -12.32
C ALA A 44 -4.79 19.44 -11.90
N SER A 45 -3.95 20.46 -12.07
CA SER A 45 -2.55 20.41 -11.60
C SER A 45 -2.48 20.22 -10.07
N PHE A 46 -3.32 20.91 -9.32
CA PHE A 46 -3.40 20.72 -7.88
C PHE A 46 -3.83 19.30 -7.50
N ILE A 47 -4.89 18.78 -8.12
CA ILE A 47 -5.39 17.42 -7.92
C ILE A 47 -4.31 16.40 -8.27
N TYR A 48 -3.58 16.60 -9.38
CA TYR A 48 -2.50 15.72 -9.80
C TYR A 48 -1.40 15.64 -8.76
N ASN A 49 -0.92 16.77 -8.28
CA ASN A 49 0.17 16.82 -7.30
C ASN A 49 -0.25 16.28 -5.93
N ASP A 50 -1.49 16.55 -5.50
CA ASP A 50 -2.05 16.01 -4.25
C ASP A 50 -2.19 14.49 -4.32
N HIS A 51 -2.71 13.96 -5.41
CA HIS A 51 -2.81 12.50 -5.65
C HIS A 51 -1.43 11.84 -5.65
N GLN A 52 -0.45 12.40 -6.37
CA GLN A 52 0.92 11.87 -6.38
C GLN A 52 1.54 11.86 -4.98
N SER A 53 1.33 12.91 -4.20
CA SER A 53 1.86 13.01 -2.82
C SER A 53 1.21 11.99 -1.89
N LYS A 54 -0.10 11.75 -2.02
CA LYS A 54 -0.83 10.73 -1.25
C LYS A 54 -0.34 9.33 -1.61
N LEU A 55 -0.20 9.05 -2.90
CA LEU A 55 0.27 7.76 -3.40
C LEU A 55 1.71 7.46 -2.93
N GLU A 56 2.58 8.47 -2.94
CA GLU A 56 3.93 8.36 -2.39
C GLU A 56 3.90 8.02 -0.90
N LEU A 57 3.11 8.74 -0.13
CA LEU A 57 2.97 8.50 1.31
C LEU A 57 2.45 7.10 1.62
N ASP A 58 1.42 6.66 0.92
CA ASP A 58 0.82 5.33 1.10
C ASP A 58 1.80 4.21 0.77
N ASN A 59 2.54 4.35 -0.34
CA ASN A 59 3.53 3.37 -0.75
C ASN A 59 4.76 3.34 0.17
N ILE A 60 5.20 4.50 0.69
CA ILE A 60 6.27 4.55 1.70
C ILE A 60 5.81 3.91 3.00
N ASN A 61 4.58 4.15 3.44
CA ASN A 61 4.01 3.51 4.62
C ASN A 61 3.91 1.99 4.44
N LEU A 62 3.47 1.53 3.27
CA LEU A 62 3.42 0.11 2.94
C LEU A 62 4.83 -0.51 2.98
N PHE A 63 5.81 0.17 2.42
CA PHE A 63 7.20 -0.26 2.45
C PHE A 63 7.75 -0.33 3.88
N TYR A 64 7.49 0.70 4.70
CA TYR A 64 7.84 0.70 6.12
C TYR A 64 7.24 -0.49 6.86
N VAL A 65 5.94 -0.76 6.66
CA VAL A 65 5.29 -1.93 7.27
C VAL A 65 5.94 -3.22 6.81
N ALA A 66 6.28 -3.36 5.52
CA ALA A 66 6.94 -4.55 5.00
C ALA A 66 8.33 -4.76 5.63
N LEU A 67 9.11 -3.68 5.83
CA LEU A 67 10.44 -3.74 6.44
C LEU A 67 10.39 -4.07 7.95
N THR A 68 9.36 -3.62 8.64
CA THR A 68 9.23 -3.79 10.10
C THR A 68 8.53 -5.09 10.52
N ARG A 69 8.05 -5.91 9.57
CA ARG A 69 7.39 -7.19 9.87
C ARG A 69 8.32 -8.31 10.27
N ALA A 70 9.58 -8.24 9.89
CA ALA A 70 10.55 -9.26 10.22
C ALA A 70 10.91 -9.20 11.70
N VAL A 71 10.88 -10.37 12.38
CA VAL A 71 11.22 -10.49 13.81
C VAL A 71 12.70 -10.80 14.00
N GLU A 72 13.25 -11.67 13.15
CA GLU A 72 14.63 -12.14 13.29
C GLU A 72 15.51 -11.67 12.14
N GLN A 73 15.07 -11.88 10.90
CA GLN A 73 15.85 -11.56 9.70
C GLN A 73 14.96 -11.04 8.60
N LEU A 74 15.46 -10.05 7.87
CA LEU A 74 14.79 -9.46 6.71
C LEU A 74 15.68 -9.62 5.48
N TYR A 75 15.18 -10.30 4.47
CA TYR A 75 15.83 -10.40 3.16
C TYR A 75 15.06 -9.55 2.15
N ILE A 76 15.77 -8.66 1.48
CA ILE A 76 15.21 -7.83 0.42
C ILE A 76 15.94 -8.14 -0.87
N VAL A 77 15.18 -8.39 -1.92
CA VAL A 77 15.72 -8.60 -3.27
C VAL A 77 15.27 -7.44 -4.14
N GLY A 78 16.20 -6.78 -4.78
CA GLY A 78 15.94 -5.65 -5.66
C GLY A 78 16.87 -5.67 -6.87
N ASN A 79 16.56 -4.85 -7.86
CA ASN A 79 17.41 -4.67 -9.02
C ASN A 79 18.46 -3.59 -8.73
N ALA A 80 19.72 -3.89 -8.97
CA ALA A 80 20.82 -2.95 -8.81
C ALA A 80 21.00 -2.01 -10.02
N SER A 81 19.90 -1.64 -10.68
CA SER A 81 19.96 -0.76 -11.85
C SER A 81 20.20 0.69 -11.46
N VAL A 82 21.29 1.22 -11.97
CA VAL A 82 21.62 2.64 -11.92
C VAL A 82 21.80 3.17 -13.34
N SER A 83 21.54 4.46 -13.53
CA SER A 83 21.76 5.13 -14.83
C SER A 83 23.24 5.10 -15.23
N LYS A 84 23.53 5.43 -16.50
CA LYS A 84 24.92 5.58 -16.97
C LYS A 84 25.71 6.65 -16.20
N LYS A 85 25.01 7.59 -15.56
CA LYS A 85 25.62 8.62 -14.70
C LYS A 85 25.81 8.17 -13.26
N GLY A 86 25.34 6.95 -12.92
CA GLY A 86 25.42 6.43 -11.57
C GLY A 86 24.22 6.79 -10.68
N ASP A 87 23.19 7.45 -11.24
CA ASP A 87 22.00 7.84 -10.48
C ASP A 87 21.03 6.66 -10.37
N GLU A 88 20.43 6.48 -9.23
CA GLU A 88 19.36 5.53 -8.96
C GLU A 88 17.98 6.09 -9.33
N ASN A 89 17.06 5.20 -9.64
CA ASN A 89 15.66 5.58 -9.84
C ASN A 89 14.90 5.59 -8.51
N ILE A 90 14.82 6.74 -7.85
CA ILE A 90 14.13 6.91 -6.56
C ILE A 90 12.61 6.68 -6.62
N ARG A 91 12.04 6.47 -7.82
CA ARG A 91 10.63 6.11 -8.00
C ARG A 91 10.36 4.62 -7.70
N THR A 92 11.39 3.83 -7.44
CA THR A 92 11.27 2.41 -7.10
C THR A 92 11.80 2.14 -5.70
N TYR A 93 11.28 1.12 -5.04
CA TYR A 93 11.80 0.73 -3.73
C TYR A 93 13.27 0.32 -3.77
N SER A 94 13.72 -0.35 -4.84
CA SER A 94 15.15 -0.67 -5.02
C SER A 94 15.99 0.58 -5.16
N GLY A 95 15.50 1.60 -5.87
CA GLY A 95 16.18 2.89 -5.97
C GLY A 95 16.29 3.61 -4.63
N LEU A 96 15.26 3.59 -3.79
CA LEU A 96 15.32 4.14 -2.43
C LEU A 96 16.36 3.41 -1.57
N LEU A 97 16.46 2.08 -1.68
CA LEU A 97 17.48 1.31 -0.97
C LEU A 97 18.91 1.63 -1.46
N ILE A 98 19.10 1.79 -2.77
CA ILE A 98 20.41 2.21 -3.33
C ILE A 98 20.76 3.61 -2.84
N ASN A 99 19.80 4.54 -2.84
CA ASN A 99 20.00 5.89 -2.31
C ASN A 99 20.43 5.86 -0.83
N TYR A 100 19.77 5.02 -0.02
CA TYR A 100 20.17 4.79 1.37
C TYR A 100 21.59 4.24 1.47
N LEU A 101 21.95 3.21 0.69
CA LEU A 101 23.31 2.66 0.67
C LEU A 101 24.37 3.69 0.28
N LYS A 102 24.05 4.59 -0.64
CA LYS A 102 24.92 5.72 -1.00
C LYS A 102 25.08 6.72 0.13
N SER A 103 23.98 7.06 0.81
CA SER A 103 23.99 8.02 1.92
C SER A 103 24.87 7.59 3.08
N ILE A 104 24.93 6.28 3.36
CA ILE A 104 25.83 5.70 4.39
C ILE A 104 27.22 5.33 3.86
N GLY A 105 27.50 5.61 2.58
CA GLY A 105 28.80 5.30 1.97
C GLY A 105 29.10 3.82 1.73
N ALA A 106 28.07 2.97 1.79
CA ALA A 106 28.20 1.51 1.63
C ALA A 106 28.02 1.04 0.17
N TRP A 107 27.45 1.87 -0.70
CA TRP A 107 27.14 1.48 -2.07
C TRP A 107 28.39 1.16 -2.89
N ASN A 108 28.36 0.01 -3.54
CA ASN A 108 29.38 -0.41 -4.52
C ASN A 108 28.71 -1.17 -5.67
N THR A 109 28.88 -0.73 -6.90
CA THR A 109 28.27 -1.33 -8.09
C THR A 109 28.71 -2.76 -8.37
N ALA A 110 29.88 -3.17 -7.88
CA ALA A 110 30.39 -4.53 -8.01
C ALA A 110 29.89 -5.48 -6.90
N LYS A 111 29.27 -4.93 -5.85
CA LYS A 111 28.80 -5.71 -4.69
C LYS A 111 27.32 -5.99 -4.84
N LEU A 112 26.96 -7.27 -4.83
CA LEU A 112 25.58 -7.73 -5.01
C LEU A 112 24.82 -7.96 -3.70
N GLU A 113 25.54 -8.09 -2.59
CA GLU A 113 24.95 -8.42 -1.30
C GLU A 113 25.41 -7.42 -0.24
N TYR A 114 24.46 -6.97 0.57
CA TYR A 114 24.71 -6.07 1.69
C TYR A 114 24.08 -6.69 2.95
N GLU A 115 24.87 -6.85 3.99
CA GLU A 115 24.44 -7.40 5.26
C GLU A 115 24.59 -6.35 6.35
N PHE A 116 23.56 -6.16 7.16
CA PHE A 116 23.52 -5.24 8.27
C PHE A 116 23.02 -5.96 9.53
N GLY A 117 23.58 -5.59 10.66
CA GLY A 117 23.21 -6.17 11.96
C GLY A 117 24.16 -7.27 12.39
N PHE A 118 23.77 -7.95 13.44
CA PHE A 118 24.55 -9.03 14.04
C PHE A 118 23.88 -10.36 13.71
N SER A 119 24.65 -11.27 13.11
CA SER A 119 24.23 -12.64 12.81
C SER A 119 24.19 -13.55 14.06
N GLN A 120 24.05 -13.00 15.26
CA GLN A 120 23.86 -13.84 16.44
C GLN A 120 22.42 -14.34 16.47
N LYS A 121 22.26 -15.63 16.25
CA LYS A 121 21.03 -16.34 16.52
C LYS A 121 20.73 -16.15 18.01
N ILE A 122 19.81 -15.25 18.31
CA ILE A 122 19.28 -15.18 19.67
C ILE A 122 18.52 -16.48 19.84
N ASP A 123 19.05 -17.40 20.65
CA ASP A 123 18.29 -18.56 21.11
C ASP A 123 17.13 -18.02 21.98
N ASN A 124 16.08 -17.56 21.30
CA ASN A 124 14.85 -17.28 21.99
C ASN A 124 14.40 -18.58 22.64
N PRO A 125 14.22 -18.61 23.95
CA PRO A 125 13.66 -19.78 24.61
C PRO A 125 12.37 -20.13 23.85
N LYS A 126 12.28 -21.38 23.36
CA LYS A 126 11.08 -21.86 22.69
C LYS A 126 9.89 -21.41 23.52
N PRO A 127 8.91 -20.72 22.91
CA PRO A 127 7.73 -20.31 23.65
C PRO A 127 7.22 -21.55 24.40
N PRO A 128 6.85 -21.42 25.70
CA PRO A 128 6.41 -22.56 26.47
C PRO A 128 5.37 -23.29 25.62
N LYS A 129 5.54 -24.59 25.40
CA LYS A 129 4.53 -25.42 24.75
C LYS A 129 3.30 -25.31 25.63
N TYR A 130 2.39 -24.44 25.27
CA TYR A 130 1.08 -24.45 25.89
C TYR A 130 0.51 -25.85 25.67
N PRO A 131 0.06 -26.53 26.72
CA PRO A 131 -0.54 -27.83 26.54
C PRO A 131 -1.67 -27.72 25.52
N THR A 132 -1.61 -28.55 24.50
CA THR A 132 -2.54 -28.58 23.37
C THR A 132 -4.01 -28.79 23.82
N GLU A 133 -4.20 -29.16 25.07
CA GLU A 133 -5.52 -29.41 25.68
C GLU A 133 -6.38 -28.16 25.86
N THR A 134 -5.75 -26.97 26.00
CA THR A 134 -6.52 -25.72 26.18
C THR A 134 -7.12 -25.19 24.87
N GLN A 135 -6.63 -25.61 23.72
CA GLN A 135 -7.18 -25.17 22.43
C GLN A 135 -8.42 -25.97 21.99
N THR A 136 -8.52 -27.22 22.45
CA THR A 136 -9.68 -28.07 22.13
C THR A 136 -10.94 -27.72 22.92
N GLU A 137 -10.80 -27.20 24.16
CA GLU A 137 -11.97 -26.75 24.92
C GLU A 137 -12.58 -25.46 24.37
N PHE A 138 -11.79 -24.59 23.72
CA PHE A 138 -12.31 -23.34 23.17
C PHE A 138 -13.15 -23.56 21.90
N ILE A 139 -12.95 -24.69 21.21
CA ILE A 139 -13.66 -25.03 19.96
C ILE A 139 -14.84 -26.00 20.22
N SER A 140 -14.87 -26.67 21.37
CA SER A 140 -15.72 -27.85 21.58
C SER A 140 -17.17 -27.56 22.06
N THR A 141 -17.48 -26.37 22.53
CA THR A 141 -18.87 -26.05 22.89
C THR A 141 -19.20 -24.59 22.66
N PRO A 142 -19.73 -24.21 21.50
CA PRO A 142 -20.44 -22.95 21.41
C PRO A 142 -21.67 -23.06 22.31
N LYS A 143 -21.58 -22.49 23.51
CA LYS A 143 -22.71 -22.45 24.46
C LYS A 143 -23.89 -21.61 23.96
N THR A 144 -23.74 -20.97 22.82
CA THR A 144 -24.78 -20.18 22.16
C THR A 144 -24.64 -20.37 20.64
N GLN A 145 -25.70 -20.86 20.00
CA GLN A 145 -25.77 -20.70 18.55
C GLN A 145 -25.84 -19.22 18.25
N LEU A 146 -24.71 -18.70 17.75
CA LEU A 146 -24.68 -17.38 17.10
C LEU A 146 -25.49 -17.52 15.81
N ASN A 147 -26.74 -17.11 15.82
CA ASN A 147 -27.50 -16.87 14.62
C ASN A 147 -26.90 -15.63 13.94
N ILE A 148 -25.89 -15.85 13.13
CA ILE A 148 -25.37 -14.81 12.25
C ILE A 148 -26.33 -14.75 11.06
N SER A 149 -27.31 -13.88 11.13
CA SER A 149 -28.05 -13.49 9.93
C SER A 149 -27.23 -12.45 9.19
N MET A 150 -26.65 -12.84 8.06
CA MET A 150 -26.11 -11.86 7.13
C MET A 150 -27.30 -11.16 6.48
N ALA A 151 -27.47 -9.86 6.79
CA ALA A 151 -28.36 -9.02 6.00
C ALA A 151 -27.82 -9.01 4.58
N THR A 152 -28.57 -9.59 3.64
CA THR A 152 -28.31 -9.39 2.22
C THR A 152 -28.52 -7.91 1.92
N SER A 153 -27.76 -7.36 0.98
CA SER A 153 -27.87 -5.95 0.56
C SER A 153 -29.31 -5.52 0.24
N SER A 154 -30.14 -6.45 -0.19
CA SER A 154 -31.57 -6.26 -0.38
C SER A 154 -32.36 -6.01 0.91
N GLY A 155 -31.93 -6.53 2.07
CA GLY A 155 -32.61 -6.30 3.34
C GLY A 155 -32.44 -4.86 3.85
N TYR A 156 -31.37 -4.19 3.48
CA TYR A 156 -31.11 -2.78 3.83
C TYR A 156 -31.92 -1.81 2.96
N LEU A 157 -32.14 -2.16 1.70
CA LEU A 157 -32.87 -1.33 0.73
C LEU A 157 -34.39 -1.49 0.81
N TRP A 158 -34.89 -2.53 1.51
CA TRP A 158 -36.32 -2.88 1.56
C TRP A 158 -36.94 -2.78 2.97
N ASP A 159 -36.25 -2.11 3.88
CA ASP A 159 -36.89 -1.74 5.13
C ASP A 159 -38.00 -0.75 4.83
N SER A 160 -39.19 -1.03 5.39
CA SER A 160 -40.42 -0.23 5.17
C SER A 160 -40.25 1.26 5.52
N SER A 161 -39.26 1.58 6.36
CA SER A 161 -38.88 2.98 6.70
C SER A 161 -38.17 3.74 5.57
N HIS A 162 -37.66 3.04 4.55
CA HIS A 162 -36.97 3.67 3.41
C HIS A 162 -37.79 3.68 2.11
N LYS A 163 -39.03 3.14 2.12
CA LYS A 163 -39.88 3.17 0.93
C LYS A 163 -40.28 4.57 0.50
N GLU A 164 -40.37 5.50 1.45
CA GLU A 164 -40.77 6.89 1.16
C GLU A 164 -39.63 7.76 0.64
N ALA A 165 -38.39 7.27 0.61
CA ALA A 165 -37.23 8.03 0.13
C ALA A 165 -36.91 7.79 -1.36
N ILE A 166 -37.68 6.93 -2.06
CA ILE A 166 -37.40 6.52 -3.46
C ILE A 166 -38.55 6.92 -4.40
N GLU A 167 -39.64 7.52 -3.91
CA GLU A 167 -40.64 8.21 -4.71
C GLU A 167 -40.34 9.72 -4.75
#